data_86119fc0b1d1bcff3a4f98b14ebd75f9
#
_entry.id   86119fc0b1d1bcff3a4f98b14ebd75f9
#
_cell.length_a   1.000
_cell.length_b   1.000
_cell.length_c   1.000
_cell.angle_alpha   90.00
_cell.angle_beta   90.00
_cell.angle_gamma   90.00
#
_symmetry.space_group_name_H-M   'P 1'
#
loop_
_entity.id
_entity.type
_entity.pdbx_description
1 polymer ?
#
loop_
_entity_poly.entity_id
_entity_poly.type
_entity_poly.pdbx_seq_one_letter_code
_entity_poly.pdbx_strand_id
1 'polypeptide(L)'
;MLFRSSAESPEKRVVEYAAGFIQRGEVVGIPTDTFYGLSVDPFNLSAIEGVFRAKGRPETKALPILVNSVEQALSMVREMPDSFLELANQFWPGPLTLVVEATHRLPLKVTGNTGRVALRWANSHVATALIDAVGGPITGTSANLSGHPSCSNAGQIVEQLGNRLPLILDAGDTGGLLASTIVRLDGNEWHVVREGAIPDSDIHKALHH
;
A
#
# COMPACT_ATOMS: atom_id res chain seq x y z
N MET A 1 14.81 13.11 5.42
CA MET A 1 16.04 12.63 4.76
C MET A 1 15.66 11.96 3.45
N LEU A 2 16.44 12.13 2.39
CA LEU A 2 16.23 11.50 1.08
C LEU A 2 17.35 10.51 0.81
N PHE A 3 17.02 9.23 0.57
CA PHE A 3 17.99 8.20 0.19
C PHE A 3 17.65 7.68 -1.20
N ARG A 4 18.64 7.71 -2.10
CA ARG A 4 18.48 7.13 -3.43
C ARG A 4 18.62 5.62 -3.39
N SER A 5 17.79 4.94 -4.17
CA SER A 5 17.84 3.50 -4.41
C SER A 5 17.50 3.20 -5.86
N SER A 6 17.96 2.07 -6.39
CA SER A 6 17.53 1.60 -7.69
C SER A 6 16.08 1.09 -7.62
N ALA A 7 15.26 1.44 -8.61
CA ALA A 7 13.89 0.93 -8.72
C ALA A 7 13.86 -0.57 -9.05
N GLU A 8 14.79 -1.04 -9.89
CA GLU A 8 14.83 -2.43 -10.38
C GLU A 8 15.70 -3.34 -9.51
N SER A 9 16.75 -2.78 -8.90
CA SER A 9 17.68 -3.55 -8.06
C SER A 9 18.03 -2.74 -6.82
N PRO A 10 17.12 -2.68 -5.83
CA PRO A 10 17.32 -1.87 -4.63
C PRO A 10 18.50 -2.42 -3.81
N GLU A 11 19.37 -1.52 -3.39
CA GLU A 11 20.58 -1.86 -2.64
C GLU A 11 20.21 -2.33 -1.23
N LYS A 12 20.61 -3.55 -0.87
CA LYS A 12 20.31 -4.20 0.39
C LYS A 12 20.54 -3.28 1.62
N ARG A 13 21.69 -2.57 1.65
CA ARG A 13 22.01 -1.67 2.78
C ARG A 13 21.03 -0.50 2.90
N VAL A 14 20.53 0.03 1.77
CA VAL A 14 19.55 1.12 1.75
C VAL A 14 18.19 0.62 2.23
N VAL A 15 17.78 -0.56 1.76
CA VAL A 15 16.54 -1.22 2.17
C VAL A 15 16.56 -1.55 3.67
N GLU A 16 17.62 -2.18 4.19
CA GLU A 16 17.79 -2.49 5.60
C GLU A 16 17.77 -1.23 6.48
N TYR A 17 18.40 -0.14 6.01
CA TYR A 17 18.37 1.14 6.70
C TYR A 17 16.94 1.69 6.80
N ALA A 18 16.18 1.64 5.71
CA ALA A 18 14.78 2.08 5.68
C ALA A 18 13.86 1.19 6.54
N ALA A 19 14.08 -0.13 6.51
CA ALA A 19 13.37 -1.08 7.36
C ALA A 19 13.54 -0.75 8.85
N GLY A 20 14.75 -0.32 9.25
CA GLY A 20 15.02 0.13 10.61
C GLY A 20 14.17 1.33 11.05
N PHE A 21 13.78 2.24 10.15
CA PHE A 21 12.83 3.33 10.46
C PHE A 21 11.44 2.77 10.72
N ILE A 22 10.93 1.89 9.83
CA ILE A 22 9.61 1.27 10.01
C ILE A 22 9.55 0.47 11.32
N GLN A 23 10.59 -0.32 11.63
CA GLN A 23 10.68 -1.11 12.87
C GLN A 23 10.68 -0.24 14.13
N ARG A 24 11.18 1.00 14.05
CA ARG A 24 11.08 1.99 15.15
C ARG A 24 9.75 2.75 15.18
N GLY A 25 8.81 2.44 14.27
CA GLY A 25 7.52 3.10 14.18
C GLY A 25 7.53 4.44 13.44
N GLU A 26 8.56 4.69 12.63
CA GLU A 26 8.69 5.92 11.85
C GLU A 26 8.10 5.75 10.45
N VAL A 27 7.53 6.84 9.90
CA VAL A 27 6.89 6.83 8.57
C VAL A 27 7.94 6.97 7.48
N VAL A 28 7.94 6.04 6.51
CA VAL A 28 8.84 6.07 5.36
C VAL A 28 8.06 6.28 4.07
N GLY A 29 8.52 7.20 3.21
CA GLY A 29 8.03 7.35 1.84
C GLY A 29 8.72 6.35 0.91
N ILE A 30 7.96 5.58 0.15
CA ILE A 30 8.49 4.55 -0.76
C ILE A 30 7.84 4.61 -2.15
N PRO A 31 8.56 4.26 -3.22
CA PRO A 31 7.98 4.12 -4.55
C PRO A 31 7.17 2.83 -4.69
N THR A 32 6.09 2.90 -5.48
CA THR A 32 5.35 1.74 -5.98
C THR A 32 5.23 1.80 -7.50
N ASP A 33 4.57 0.82 -8.11
CA ASP A 33 4.25 0.78 -9.54
C ASP A 33 3.16 1.79 -9.97
N THR A 34 2.57 2.53 -9.03
CA THR A 34 1.60 3.60 -9.33
C THR A 34 2.13 4.96 -8.87
N PHE A 35 2.12 5.22 -7.59
CA PHE A 35 2.59 6.46 -6.95
C PHE A 35 3.42 6.10 -5.73
N TYR A 36 4.12 7.08 -5.18
CA TYR A 36 4.77 6.90 -3.88
C TYR A 36 3.74 6.69 -2.77
N GLY A 37 4.09 5.81 -1.83
CA GLY A 37 3.29 5.47 -0.65
C GLY A 37 3.96 5.85 0.66
N LEU A 38 3.17 6.00 1.72
CA LEU A 38 3.65 6.10 3.09
C LEU A 38 3.52 4.74 3.78
N SER A 39 4.64 4.28 4.32
CA SER A 39 4.80 2.94 4.88
C SER A 39 5.19 2.96 6.34
N VAL A 40 4.44 2.19 7.12
CA VAL A 40 4.69 1.85 8.52
C VAL A 40 4.26 0.40 8.75
N ASP A 41 4.63 -0.18 9.89
CA ASP A 41 4.05 -1.42 10.38
C ASP A 41 2.55 -1.22 10.69
N PRO A 42 1.62 -1.96 10.01
CA PRO A 42 0.18 -1.83 10.23
C PRO A 42 -0.30 -2.29 11.61
N PHE A 43 0.52 -2.98 12.38
CA PHE A 43 0.22 -3.42 13.75
C PHE A 43 0.72 -2.44 14.81
N ASN A 44 1.54 -1.46 14.45
CA ASN A 44 2.03 -0.41 15.34
C ASN A 44 1.08 0.81 15.34
N LEU A 45 0.21 0.93 16.35
CA LEU A 45 -0.78 2.00 16.45
C LEU A 45 -0.17 3.41 16.43
N SER A 46 0.97 3.61 17.10
CA SER A 46 1.66 4.91 17.13
C SER A 46 2.20 5.29 15.75
N ALA A 47 2.72 4.32 15.00
CA ALA A 47 3.19 4.52 13.63
C ALA A 47 2.03 4.88 12.69
N ILE A 48 0.88 4.20 12.83
CA ILE A 48 -0.36 4.48 12.08
C ILE A 48 -0.83 5.92 12.34
N GLU A 49 -0.83 6.37 13.61
CA GLU A 49 -1.13 7.77 13.95
C GLU A 49 -0.15 8.74 13.31
N GLY A 50 1.12 8.35 13.19
CA GLY A 50 2.14 9.09 12.45
C GLY A 50 1.76 9.33 10.99
N VAL A 51 1.22 8.31 10.31
CA VAL A 51 0.72 8.44 8.92
C VAL A 51 -0.44 9.42 8.84
N PHE A 52 -1.43 9.32 9.72
CA PHE A 52 -2.57 10.25 9.73
C PHE A 52 -2.12 11.69 9.98
N ARG A 53 -1.21 11.91 10.95
CA ARG A 53 -0.64 13.24 11.23
C ARG A 53 0.15 13.78 10.03
N ALA A 54 1.00 12.96 9.40
CA ALA A 54 1.80 13.38 8.26
C ALA A 54 0.92 13.84 7.09
N LYS A 55 -0.16 13.11 6.81
CA LYS A 55 -1.10 13.40 5.71
C LYS A 55 -2.14 14.48 6.05
N GLY A 56 -2.38 14.81 7.31
CA GLY A 56 -3.58 15.56 7.72
C GLY A 56 -4.86 14.79 7.34
N ARG A 57 -4.86 13.46 7.48
CA ARG A 57 -5.94 12.57 7.04
C ARG A 57 -6.84 12.20 8.22
N PRO A 58 -8.18 12.21 8.05
CA PRO A 58 -9.09 11.70 9.08
C PRO A 58 -8.84 10.21 9.34
N GLU A 59 -8.83 9.81 10.62
CA GLU A 59 -8.60 8.42 11.06
C GLU A 59 -9.72 7.44 10.65
N THR A 60 -10.85 7.96 10.14
CA THR A 60 -11.97 7.17 9.60
C THR A 60 -11.69 6.58 8.22
N LYS A 61 -10.58 6.98 7.57
CA LYS A 61 -10.22 6.45 6.26
C LYS A 61 -9.22 5.30 6.39
N ALA A 62 -9.59 4.11 5.93
CA ALA A 62 -8.74 2.92 5.93
C ALA A 62 -7.37 3.19 5.25
N LEU A 63 -6.33 2.52 5.75
CA LEU A 63 -5.00 2.50 5.15
C LEU A 63 -4.81 1.21 4.36
N PRO A 64 -4.51 1.27 3.05
CA PRO A 64 -4.13 0.07 2.30
C PRO A 64 -2.86 -0.55 2.88
N ILE A 65 -2.78 -1.89 2.83
CA ILE A 65 -1.62 -2.66 3.24
C ILE A 65 -0.97 -3.25 1.99
N LEU A 66 0.34 -3.11 1.89
CA LEU A 66 1.17 -3.76 0.89
C LEU A 66 1.68 -5.09 1.43
N VAL A 67 1.59 -6.11 0.59
CA VAL A 67 2.08 -7.46 0.82
C VAL A 67 3.05 -7.87 -0.27
N ASN A 68 3.81 -8.94 -0.05
CA ASN A 68 4.73 -9.52 -1.04
C ASN A 68 4.37 -10.95 -1.44
N SER A 69 3.26 -11.47 -0.94
CA SER A 69 2.72 -12.77 -1.35
C SER A 69 1.22 -12.87 -1.05
N VAL A 70 0.56 -13.84 -1.71
CA VAL A 70 -0.84 -14.17 -1.44
C VAL A 70 -1.00 -14.73 -0.03
N GLU A 71 -0.07 -15.55 0.46
CA GLU A 71 -0.10 -16.11 1.81
C GLU A 71 -0.07 -15.01 2.88
N GLN A 72 0.78 -13.99 2.67
CA GLN A 72 0.82 -12.84 3.58
C GLN A 72 -0.50 -12.08 3.56
N ALA A 73 -1.13 -11.89 2.39
CA ALA A 73 -2.45 -11.28 2.28
C ALA A 73 -3.51 -12.09 3.04
N LEU A 74 -3.54 -13.41 2.84
CA LEU A 74 -4.51 -14.32 3.48
C LEU A 74 -4.42 -14.32 5.00
N SER A 75 -3.24 -14.07 5.57
CA SER A 75 -3.08 -13.96 7.04
C SER A 75 -3.88 -12.82 7.67
N MET A 76 -4.32 -11.85 6.87
CA MET A 76 -5.10 -10.67 7.26
C MET A 76 -6.56 -10.72 6.85
N VAL A 77 -6.98 -11.76 6.12
CA VAL A 77 -8.35 -11.97 5.65
C VAL A 77 -9.08 -12.89 6.62
N ARG A 78 -10.33 -12.56 6.96
CA ARG A 78 -11.17 -13.39 7.85
C ARG A 78 -11.77 -14.57 7.11
N GLU A 79 -12.40 -14.29 5.98
CA GLU A 79 -12.96 -15.28 5.07
C GLU A 79 -12.57 -14.87 3.65
N MET A 80 -11.97 -15.80 2.90
CA MET A 80 -11.49 -15.54 1.56
C MET A 80 -12.58 -15.87 0.53
N PRO A 81 -13.09 -14.87 -0.22
CA PRO A 81 -13.97 -15.13 -1.35
C PRO A 81 -13.21 -15.82 -2.49
N ASP A 82 -13.88 -16.68 -3.28
CA ASP A 82 -13.28 -17.34 -4.44
C ASP A 82 -12.71 -16.32 -5.43
N SER A 83 -13.43 -15.24 -5.70
CA SER A 83 -13.02 -14.10 -6.53
C SER A 83 -11.71 -13.42 -6.09
N PHE A 84 -11.29 -13.59 -4.82
CA PHE A 84 -10.02 -13.02 -4.35
C PHE A 84 -8.83 -13.65 -5.06
N LEU A 85 -8.77 -14.99 -5.11
CA LEU A 85 -7.66 -15.69 -5.77
C LEU A 85 -7.68 -15.49 -7.28
N GLU A 86 -8.85 -15.46 -7.90
CA GLU A 86 -9.00 -15.22 -9.34
C GLU A 86 -8.39 -13.87 -9.72
N LEU A 87 -8.78 -12.81 -9.02
CA LEU A 87 -8.25 -11.46 -9.24
C LEU A 87 -6.77 -11.31 -8.85
N ALA A 88 -6.36 -11.90 -7.72
CA ALA A 88 -4.97 -11.86 -7.29
C ALA A 88 -4.05 -12.56 -8.29
N ASN A 89 -4.41 -13.75 -8.76
CA ASN A 89 -3.61 -14.50 -9.73
C ASN A 89 -3.47 -13.77 -11.09
N GLN A 90 -4.48 -13.00 -11.48
CA GLN A 90 -4.46 -12.29 -12.75
C GLN A 90 -3.74 -10.94 -12.68
N PHE A 91 -3.85 -10.22 -11.56
CA PHE A 91 -3.45 -8.83 -11.47
C PHE A 91 -2.38 -8.53 -10.42
N TRP A 92 -1.93 -9.51 -9.63
CA TRP A 92 -0.83 -9.36 -8.68
C TRP A 92 0.43 -10.12 -9.13
N PRO A 93 1.61 -9.55 -8.92
CA PRO A 93 1.87 -8.19 -8.42
C PRO A 93 1.45 -7.12 -9.45
N GLY A 94 0.78 -6.05 -8.97
CA GLY A 94 0.28 -5.01 -9.88
C GLY A 94 -0.66 -3.98 -9.24
N PRO A 95 -1.34 -3.18 -10.09
CA PRO A 95 -2.13 -2.03 -9.64
C PRO A 95 -3.57 -2.41 -9.23
N LEU A 96 -3.78 -3.56 -8.59
CA LEU A 96 -5.06 -3.98 -8.03
C LEU A 96 -5.02 -3.92 -6.51
N THR A 97 -6.04 -3.30 -5.90
CA THR A 97 -6.30 -3.31 -4.46
C THR A 97 -7.60 -4.07 -4.18
N LEU A 98 -7.52 -5.12 -3.39
CA LEU A 98 -8.68 -5.92 -2.97
C LEU A 98 -9.10 -5.54 -1.56
N VAL A 99 -10.40 -5.27 -1.37
CA VAL A 99 -11.00 -4.92 -0.07
C VAL A 99 -11.86 -6.08 0.38
N VAL A 100 -11.48 -6.67 1.52
CA VAL A 100 -12.12 -7.87 2.10
C VAL A 100 -12.35 -7.70 3.60
N GLU A 101 -13.09 -8.60 4.23
CA GLU A 101 -13.22 -8.65 5.68
C GLU A 101 -11.88 -8.95 6.34
N ALA A 102 -11.52 -8.10 7.32
CA ALA A 102 -10.27 -8.20 8.04
C ALA A 102 -10.36 -9.21 9.20
N THR A 103 -9.23 -9.87 9.50
CA THR A 103 -9.11 -10.61 10.74
C THR A 103 -9.15 -9.64 11.93
N HIS A 104 -9.51 -10.15 13.13
CA HIS A 104 -9.52 -9.32 14.35
C HIS A 104 -8.11 -8.97 14.85
N ARG A 105 -7.05 -9.48 14.22
CA ARG A 105 -5.66 -9.14 14.55
C ARG A 105 -5.28 -7.74 14.06
N LEU A 106 -5.95 -7.26 12.99
CA LEU A 106 -5.69 -5.92 12.46
C LEU A 106 -6.32 -4.85 13.35
N PRO A 107 -5.56 -3.80 13.69
CA PRO A 107 -6.11 -2.67 14.44
C PRO A 107 -7.26 -2.01 13.68
N LEU A 108 -8.33 -1.64 14.38
CA LEU A 108 -9.50 -0.96 13.78
C LEU A 108 -9.13 0.35 13.08
N LYS A 109 -8.11 1.07 13.55
CA LYS A 109 -7.60 2.28 12.89
C LYS A 109 -7.12 2.02 11.46
N VAL A 110 -6.48 0.87 11.18
CA VAL A 110 -6.04 0.50 9.82
C VAL A 110 -7.23 0.31 8.89
N THR A 111 -8.30 -0.30 9.40
CA THR A 111 -9.52 -0.55 8.64
C THR A 111 -10.47 0.66 8.57
N GLY A 112 -10.09 1.80 9.17
CA GLY A 112 -10.98 2.97 9.29
C GLY A 112 -12.27 2.66 10.05
N ASN A 113 -12.22 1.75 11.01
CA ASN A 113 -13.33 1.23 11.80
C ASN A 113 -14.42 0.48 10.99
N THR A 114 -14.11 0.05 9.77
CA THR A 114 -15.06 -0.68 8.91
C THR A 114 -15.01 -2.19 9.09
N GLY A 115 -13.96 -2.73 9.74
CA GLY A 115 -13.68 -4.16 9.77
C GLY A 115 -13.21 -4.74 8.44
N ARG A 116 -12.86 -3.88 7.46
CA ARG A 116 -12.39 -4.27 6.13
C ARG A 116 -10.95 -3.83 5.91
N VAL A 117 -10.16 -4.68 5.28
CA VAL A 117 -8.78 -4.39 4.90
C VAL A 117 -8.65 -4.25 3.39
N ALA A 118 -7.88 -3.25 2.98
CA ALA A 118 -7.48 -3.05 1.59
C ALA A 118 -6.07 -3.63 1.41
N LEU A 119 -5.93 -4.67 0.59
CA LEU A 119 -4.68 -5.41 0.35
C LEU A 119 -4.19 -5.20 -1.08
N ARG A 120 -2.88 -5.08 -1.26
CA ARG A 120 -2.26 -4.99 -2.57
C ARG A 120 -0.87 -5.60 -2.56
N TRP A 121 -0.56 -6.41 -3.57
CA TRP A 121 0.82 -6.76 -3.90
C TRP A 121 1.27 -5.87 -5.06
N ALA A 122 2.02 -4.81 -4.72
CA ALA A 122 2.52 -3.86 -5.71
C ALA A 122 3.65 -4.47 -6.55
N ASN A 123 3.68 -4.20 -7.86
CA ASN A 123 4.79 -4.56 -8.73
C ASN A 123 5.97 -3.58 -8.55
N SER A 124 6.61 -3.66 -7.39
CA SER A 124 7.72 -2.79 -7.00
C SER A 124 8.78 -3.57 -6.24
N HIS A 125 9.98 -3.68 -6.82
CA HIS A 125 11.10 -4.36 -6.16
C HIS A 125 11.48 -3.69 -4.84
N VAL A 126 11.38 -2.36 -4.77
CA VAL A 126 11.65 -1.60 -3.53
C VAL A 126 10.65 -1.96 -2.44
N ALA A 127 9.35 -1.99 -2.77
CA ALA A 127 8.32 -2.35 -1.80
C ALA A 127 8.47 -3.80 -1.32
N THR A 128 8.69 -4.74 -2.25
CA THR A 128 8.92 -6.17 -1.92
C THR A 128 10.14 -6.34 -1.02
N ALA A 129 11.28 -5.77 -1.40
CA ALA A 129 12.51 -5.87 -0.60
C ALA A 129 12.35 -5.25 0.80
N LEU A 130 11.57 -4.16 0.91
CA LEU A 130 11.32 -3.53 2.20
C LEU A 130 10.39 -4.37 3.09
N ILE A 131 9.36 -4.99 2.53
CA ILE A 131 8.48 -5.94 3.24
C ILE A 131 9.29 -7.12 3.78
N ASP A 132 10.20 -7.67 2.97
CA ASP A 132 11.10 -8.75 3.38
C ASP A 132 12.03 -8.31 4.52
N ALA A 133 12.63 -7.12 4.41
CA ALA A 133 13.57 -6.60 5.41
C ALA A 133 12.88 -6.21 6.73
N VAL A 134 11.63 -5.75 6.68
CA VAL A 134 10.80 -5.49 7.86
C VAL A 134 10.36 -6.79 8.53
N GLY A 135 10.20 -7.87 7.75
CA GLY A 135 9.70 -9.17 8.19
C GLY A 135 8.19 -9.24 8.30
N GLY A 136 7.46 -8.37 7.59
CA GLY A 136 6.00 -8.31 7.63
C GLY A 136 5.40 -7.29 6.67
N PRO A 137 4.06 -7.24 6.53
CA PRO A 137 3.38 -6.29 5.66
C PRO A 137 3.60 -4.85 6.13
N ILE A 138 3.46 -3.90 5.20
CA ILE A 138 3.59 -2.46 5.47
C ILE A 138 2.36 -1.72 4.95
N THR A 139 2.06 -0.52 5.45
CA THR A 139 1.01 0.30 4.84
C THR A 139 1.46 0.86 3.50
N GLY A 140 0.50 1.24 2.63
CA GLY A 140 0.77 1.75 1.28
C GLY A 140 -0.20 2.86 0.87
N THR A 141 -0.56 3.77 1.77
CA THR A 141 -1.36 4.94 1.40
C THR A 141 -0.52 5.93 0.60
N SER A 142 -1.10 6.62 -0.40
CA SER A 142 -0.37 7.58 -1.25
C SER A 142 0.39 8.65 -0.43
N ALA A 143 1.61 8.98 -0.85
CA ALA A 143 2.50 9.93 -0.16
C ALA A 143 2.19 11.39 -0.54
N ASN A 144 1.01 11.89 -0.14
CA ASN A 144 0.53 13.26 -0.40
C ASN A 144 -0.26 13.79 0.79
N LEU A 145 -0.43 15.10 0.89
CA LEU A 145 -1.42 15.70 1.78
C LEU A 145 -2.82 15.23 1.38
N SER A 146 -3.68 15.01 2.38
CA SER A 146 -5.05 14.55 2.14
C SER A 146 -5.81 15.55 1.26
N GLY A 147 -6.38 15.05 0.15
CA GLY A 147 -7.07 15.88 -0.83
C GLY A 147 -6.19 16.49 -1.92
N HIS A 148 -4.88 16.35 -1.84
CA HIS A 148 -3.93 16.78 -2.87
C HIS A 148 -3.62 15.65 -3.87
N PRO A 149 -3.05 15.96 -5.06
CA PRO A 149 -2.61 14.95 -6.01
C PRO A 149 -1.57 14.00 -5.42
N SER A 150 -1.61 12.73 -5.81
CA SER A 150 -0.61 11.72 -5.44
C SER A 150 0.75 12.08 -6.04
N CYS A 151 1.83 11.77 -5.33
CA CYS A 151 3.20 12.06 -5.77
C CYS A 151 3.78 10.91 -6.59
N SER A 152 4.34 11.22 -7.76
CA SER A 152 5.04 10.27 -8.63
C SER A 152 6.57 10.27 -8.41
N ASN A 153 7.10 11.24 -7.67
CA ASN A 153 8.53 11.33 -7.35
C ASN A 153 8.77 11.93 -5.95
N ALA A 154 10.00 11.77 -5.46
CA ALA A 154 10.38 12.23 -4.13
C ALA A 154 10.33 13.76 -3.97
N GLY A 155 10.58 14.53 -5.03
CA GLY A 155 10.50 16.00 -5.01
C GLY A 155 9.11 16.49 -4.63
N GLN A 156 8.06 15.92 -5.25
CA GLN A 156 6.67 16.23 -4.94
C GLN A 156 6.29 15.88 -3.49
N ILE A 157 6.87 14.80 -2.94
CA ILE A 157 6.67 14.44 -1.53
C ILE A 157 7.27 15.51 -0.62
N VAL A 158 8.50 15.95 -0.91
CA VAL A 158 9.18 17.00 -0.14
C VAL A 158 8.37 18.30 -0.19
N GLU A 159 7.82 18.67 -1.33
CA GLU A 159 6.96 19.86 -1.46
C GLU A 159 5.69 19.77 -0.62
N GLN A 160 5.00 18.62 -0.64
CA GLN A 160 3.72 18.46 0.06
C GLN A 160 3.86 18.13 1.53
N LEU A 161 4.77 17.22 1.89
CA LEU A 161 4.90 16.68 3.24
C LEU A 161 6.11 17.24 3.99
N GLY A 162 7.11 17.74 3.28
CA GLY A 162 8.27 18.41 3.86
C GLY A 162 8.96 17.59 4.95
N ASN A 163 9.19 18.24 6.11
CA ASN A 163 9.86 17.62 7.26
C ASN A 163 8.98 16.66 8.09
N ARG A 164 7.77 16.33 7.61
CA ARG A 164 6.87 15.39 8.32
C ARG A 164 7.32 13.94 8.18
N LEU A 165 8.23 13.66 7.23
CA LEU A 165 8.76 12.33 6.99
C LEU A 165 10.24 12.29 7.35
N PRO A 166 10.67 11.36 8.23
CA PRO A 166 12.08 11.19 8.56
C PRO A 166 12.89 10.66 7.37
N LEU A 167 12.26 9.83 6.51
CA LEU A 167 12.92 9.18 5.38
C LEU A 167 12.00 9.07 4.16
N ILE A 168 12.59 9.28 2.98
CA ILE A 168 12.02 8.95 1.67
C ILE A 168 13.05 8.12 0.91
N LEU A 169 12.67 6.94 0.42
CA LEU A 169 13.44 6.17 -0.55
C LEU A 169 13.14 6.72 -1.96
N ASP A 170 14.11 7.37 -2.54
CA ASP A 170 14.00 7.94 -3.88
C ASP A 170 14.50 6.92 -4.93
N ALA A 171 13.58 6.35 -5.68
CA ALA A 171 13.89 5.49 -6.83
C ALA A 171 13.48 6.13 -8.17
N GLY A 172 13.41 7.46 -8.22
CA GLY A 172 13.03 8.22 -9.41
C GLY A 172 11.52 8.37 -9.56
N ASP A 173 11.09 8.62 -10.80
CA ASP A 173 9.68 8.76 -11.14
C ASP A 173 9.03 7.37 -11.27
N THR A 174 7.85 7.19 -10.66
CA THR A 174 7.11 5.91 -10.72
C THR A 174 6.44 5.69 -12.09
N GLY A 175 6.37 6.72 -12.93
CA GLY A 175 5.67 6.64 -14.22
C GLY A 175 4.16 6.42 -14.12
N GLY A 176 3.62 6.29 -12.91
CA GLY A 176 2.21 6.02 -12.66
C GLY A 176 1.34 7.20 -13.05
N LEU A 177 0.44 6.98 -14.01
CA LEU A 177 -0.56 7.96 -14.45
C LEU A 177 -1.87 7.80 -13.68
N LEU A 178 -2.18 6.58 -13.25
CA LEU A 178 -3.41 6.23 -12.55
C LEU A 178 -3.11 5.51 -11.23
N ALA A 179 -3.98 5.70 -10.26
CA ALA A 179 -3.95 4.95 -9.01
C ALA A 179 -4.38 3.49 -9.24
N SER A 180 -4.18 2.62 -8.25
CA SER A 180 -4.68 1.25 -8.30
C SER A 180 -6.20 1.22 -8.44
N THR A 181 -6.73 0.25 -9.19
CA THR A 181 -8.15 -0.09 -9.16
C THR A 181 -8.47 -0.74 -7.83
N ILE A 182 -9.61 -0.38 -7.23
CA ILE A 182 -10.06 -0.92 -5.93
C ILE A 182 -11.32 -1.73 -6.15
N VAL A 183 -11.26 -3.00 -5.83
CA VAL A 183 -12.40 -3.93 -5.86
C VAL A 183 -12.72 -4.38 -4.45
N ARG A 184 -13.98 -4.23 -4.05
CA ARG A 184 -14.51 -4.77 -2.79
C ARG A 184 -15.16 -6.11 -3.07
N LEU A 185 -14.84 -7.09 -2.23
CA LEU A 185 -15.37 -8.44 -2.29
C LEU A 185 -16.23 -8.70 -1.04
N ASP A 186 -17.48 -9.10 -1.26
CA ASP A 186 -18.49 -9.36 -0.24
C ASP A 186 -19.09 -10.78 -0.46
N GLY A 187 -18.37 -11.82 0.00
CA GLY A 187 -18.72 -13.21 -0.32
C GLY A 187 -18.68 -13.44 -1.83
N ASN A 188 -19.81 -13.76 -2.44
CA ASN A 188 -19.93 -13.97 -3.88
C ASN A 188 -20.19 -12.69 -4.69
N GLU A 189 -20.39 -11.56 -4.02
CA GLU A 189 -20.60 -10.27 -4.67
C GLU A 189 -19.29 -9.49 -4.73
N TRP A 190 -19.14 -8.65 -5.74
CA TRP A 190 -18.02 -7.76 -5.88
C TRP A 190 -18.43 -6.41 -6.48
N HIS A 191 -17.67 -5.37 -6.15
CA HIS A 191 -17.94 -4.00 -6.60
C HIS A 191 -16.63 -3.28 -6.88
N VAL A 192 -16.52 -2.65 -8.04
CA VAL A 192 -15.43 -1.70 -8.32
C VAL A 192 -15.71 -0.40 -7.56
N VAL A 193 -14.98 -0.20 -6.47
CA VAL A 193 -15.11 0.99 -5.60
C VAL A 193 -14.46 2.20 -6.25
N ARG A 194 -13.38 1.96 -7.00
CA ARG A 194 -12.67 2.97 -7.77
C ARG A 194 -11.99 2.32 -8.96
N GLU A 195 -12.31 2.78 -10.14
CA GLU A 195 -11.53 2.47 -11.34
C GLU A 195 -10.20 3.23 -11.31
N GLY A 196 -9.15 2.57 -11.73
CA GLY A 196 -7.78 3.09 -11.77
C GLY A 196 -7.03 2.53 -12.97
N ALA A 197 -5.82 2.03 -12.75
CA ALA A 197 -4.97 1.50 -13.82
C ALA A 197 -5.51 0.23 -14.50
N ILE A 198 -6.39 -0.52 -13.83
CA ILE A 198 -7.09 -1.66 -14.42
C ILE A 198 -8.53 -1.20 -14.72
N PRO A 199 -8.97 -1.25 -16.00
CA PRO A 199 -10.34 -0.93 -16.39
C PRO A 199 -11.36 -1.87 -15.73
N ASP A 200 -12.55 -1.36 -15.43
CA ASP A 200 -13.68 -2.13 -14.90
C ASP A 200 -14.01 -3.33 -15.80
N SER A 201 -13.96 -3.14 -17.12
CA SER A 201 -14.18 -4.21 -18.10
C SER A 201 -13.24 -5.42 -17.96
N ASP A 202 -12.02 -5.20 -17.48
CA ASP A 202 -11.04 -6.27 -17.30
C ASP A 202 -11.27 -7.03 -16.00
N ILE A 203 -11.76 -6.33 -14.95
CA ILE A 203 -12.25 -6.98 -13.73
C ILE A 203 -13.45 -7.88 -14.04
N HIS A 204 -14.42 -7.37 -14.82
CA HIS A 204 -15.58 -8.16 -15.26
C HIS A 204 -15.16 -9.40 -16.04
N LYS A 205 -14.21 -9.31 -16.98
CA LYS A 205 -13.71 -10.47 -17.74
C LYS A 205 -13.03 -11.51 -16.87
N ALA A 206 -12.33 -11.06 -15.82
CA ALA A 206 -11.61 -11.95 -14.91
C ALA A 206 -12.54 -12.80 -14.03
N LEU A 207 -13.75 -12.31 -13.75
CA LEU A 207 -14.71 -12.93 -12.83
C LEU A 207 -15.93 -13.59 -13.54
N HIS A 208 -16.06 -13.43 -14.86
CA HIS A 208 -17.11 -14.05 -15.67
C HIS A 208 -16.49 -15.04 -16.66
N HIS A 209 -16.18 -16.22 -16.16
CA HIS A 209 -15.81 -17.39 -16.97
C HIS A 209 -16.99 -18.34 -17.17
#